data_4c94c490bad8ce4b4803d0b244684f73
#
_entry.id   4c94c490bad8ce4b4803d0b244684f73
#
_cell.length_a   1.000
_cell.length_b   1.000
_cell.length_c   1.000
_cell.angle_alpha   90.00
_cell.angle_beta   90.00
_cell.angle_gamma   90.00
#
_symmetry.space_group_name_H-M   'P 1'
#
loop_
_entity.id
_entity.type
_entity.pdbx_description
1 polymer ?
#
loop_
_entity_poly.entity_id
_entity_poly.type
_entity_poly.pdbx_seq_one_letter_code
_entity_poly.pdbx_strand_id
1 'polypeptide(L)'
;AVLYPPSGFIGWHTNSNNRLHNLICTWSENGNGMFKKVEDGKISEVSDTSGWTFKKTYWSKENPIPHAITTNCNRITITFAHKWTTEVSALHEMLKDIS
;
A
#
# COMPACT_ATOMS: atom_id res chain seq x y z
N ALA A 1 -1.30 -2.52 -11.84
CA ALA A 1 -0.26 -1.53 -11.56
C ALA A 1 -0.81 -0.12 -11.79
N VAL A 2 -0.40 0.82 -10.95
CA VAL A 2 -0.79 2.22 -11.06
C VAL A 2 0.48 3.07 -11.03
N LEU A 3 0.61 3.95 -12.02
CA LEU A 3 1.69 4.93 -12.08
C LEU A 3 1.14 6.30 -11.66
N TYR A 4 1.80 6.91 -10.69
CA TYR A 4 1.50 8.27 -10.25
C TYR A 4 2.63 9.18 -10.71
N PRO A 5 2.36 10.18 -11.58
CA PRO A 5 3.37 11.18 -11.93
C PRO A 5 3.59 12.15 -10.74
N PRO A 6 4.60 13.03 -10.80
CA PRO A 6 4.77 14.08 -9.80
C PRO A 6 3.48 14.90 -9.64
N SER A 7 3.14 15.22 -8.40
CA SER A 7 1.88 15.86 -7.99
C SER A 7 0.65 14.97 -8.18
N GLY A 8 0.84 13.69 -8.42
CA GLY A 8 -0.25 12.73 -8.50
C GLY A 8 -0.83 12.44 -7.12
N PHE A 9 -2.10 12.05 -7.10
CA PHE A 9 -2.75 11.67 -5.85
C PHE A 9 -3.96 10.77 -6.12
N ILE A 10 -4.35 10.04 -5.08
CA ILE A 10 -5.66 9.43 -5.00
C ILE A 10 -6.26 9.84 -3.65
N GLY A 11 -7.49 10.36 -3.68
CA GLY A 11 -8.16 10.84 -2.48
C GLY A 11 -8.57 9.71 -1.53
N TRP A 12 -9.17 10.07 -0.41
CA TRP A 12 -9.64 9.12 0.58
C TRP A 12 -10.66 8.16 -0.04
N HIS A 13 -10.42 6.87 0.12
CA HIS A 13 -11.29 5.81 -0.39
C HIS A 13 -11.08 4.52 0.40
N THR A 14 -11.94 3.54 0.18
CA THR A 14 -11.82 2.20 0.75
C THR A 14 -11.86 1.16 -0.36
N ASN A 15 -11.19 0.03 -0.13
CA ASN A 15 -11.21 -1.13 -1.02
C ASN A 15 -11.70 -2.35 -0.25
N SER A 16 -12.95 -2.31 0.21
CA SER A 16 -13.45 -3.25 1.21
C SER A 16 -14.53 -4.21 0.69
N ASN A 17 -14.53 -4.51 -0.59
CA ASN A 17 -15.56 -5.37 -1.18
C ASN A 17 -15.51 -6.82 -0.67
N ASN A 18 -14.33 -7.31 -0.32
CA ASN A 18 -14.11 -8.68 0.13
C ASN A 18 -13.10 -8.70 1.28
N ARG A 19 -13.07 -9.83 2.02
CA ARG A 19 -12.02 -10.07 3.00
C ARG A 19 -10.76 -10.49 2.25
N LEU A 20 -9.83 -9.57 2.09
CA LEU A 20 -8.62 -9.82 1.34
C LEU A 20 -7.39 -9.37 2.11
N HIS A 21 -6.37 -10.20 2.03
CA HIS A 21 -5.01 -9.78 2.35
C HIS A 21 -4.40 -9.20 1.10
N ASN A 22 -3.64 -8.13 1.26
CA ASN A 22 -2.98 -7.46 0.15
C ASN A 22 -1.49 -7.39 0.42
N LEU A 23 -0.72 -7.71 -0.61
CA LEU A 23 0.69 -7.38 -0.67
C LEU A 23 0.83 -6.18 -1.61
N ILE A 24 1.27 -5.07 -1.07
CA ILE A 24 1.41 -3.82 -1.83
C ILE A 24 2.90 -3.56 -2.04
N CYS A 25 3.30 -3.53 -3.30
CA CYS A 25 4.66 -3.21 -3.70
C CYS A 25 4.68 -1.79 -4.23
N THR A 26 5.45 -0.91 -3.62
CA THR A 26 5.54 0.49 -4.02
C THR A 26 6.96 0.82 -4.42
N TRP A 27 7.13 1.38 -5.61
CA TRP A 27 8.38 1.99 -6.05
C TRP A 27 8.23 3.50 -6.03
N SER A 28 9.18 4.19 -5.40
CA SER A 28 9.23 5.64 -5.38
C SER A 28 10.57 6.10 -5.94
N GLU A 29 10.53 7.08 -6.81
CA GLU A 29 11.73 7.61 -7.44
C GLU A 29 12.72 8.18 -6.43
N ASN A 30 12.24 8.95 -5.45
CA ASN A 30 13.10 9.57 -4.44
C ASN A 30 12.53 9.58 -3.03
N GLY A 31 11.44 8.86 -2.79
CA GLY A 31 10.80 8.80 -1.48
C GLY A 31 9.88 9.96 -1.14
N ASN A 32 9.63 10.85 -2.08
CA ASN A 32 8.82 12.06 -1.83
C ASN A 32 7.33 11.78 -2.07
N GLY A 33 6.81 10.79 -1.38
CA GLY A 33 5.40 10.41 -1.41
C GLY A 33 4.93 9.96 -0.04
N MET A 34 3.61 9.86 0.13
CA MET A 34 3.02 9.53 1.41
C MET A 34 1.76 8.69 1.24
N PHE A 35 1.63 7.69 2.09
CA PHE A 35 0.43 6.88 2.25
C PHE A 35 -0.22 7.24 3.59
N LYS A 36 -1.50 7.59 3.55
CA LYS A 36 -2.27 7.92 4.75
C LYS A 36 -3.40 6.93 4.91
N LYS A 37 -3.66 6.53 6.15
CA LYS A 37 -4.79 5.65 6.46
C LYS A 37 -5.46 6.05 7.76
N VAL A 38 -6.74 5.70 7.88
CA VAL A 38 -7.49 5.85 9.14
C VAL A 38 -7.73 4.45 9.68
N GLU A 39 -7.24 4.19 10.88
CA GLU A 39 -7.40 2.92 11.56
C GLU A 39 -7.66 3.18 13.03
N ASP A 40 -8.68 2.54 13.59
CA ASP A 40 -9.11 2.72 14.97
C ASP A 40 -9.36 4.20 15.33
N GLY A 41 -9.93 4.96 14.40
CA GLY A 41 -10.22 6.37 14.58
C GLY A 41 -9.01 7.30 14.53
N LYS A 42 -7.85 6.79 14.16
CA LYS A 42 -6.61 7.58 14.09
C LYS A 42 -6.06 7.61 12.68
N ILE A 43 -5.51 8.76 12.29
CA ILE A 43 -4.84 8.93 11.00
C ILE A 43 -3.37 8.57 11.19
N SER A 44 -2.89 7.64 10.36
CA SER A 44 -1.47 7.27 10.28
C SER A 44 -0.92 7.72 8.95
N GLU A 45 0.30 8.23 8.95
CA GLU A 45 1.02 8.65 7.75
C GLU A 45 2.31 7.86 7.63
N VAL A 46 2.55 7.30 6.45
CA VAL A 46 3.77 6.56 6.16
C VAL A 46 4.42 7.19 4.93
N SER A 47 5.60 7.75 5.11
CA SER A 47 6.37 8.31 3.99
C SER A 47 6.97 7.17 3.17
N ASP A 48 6.96 7.32 1.84
CA ASP A 48 7.66 6.40 0.97
C ASP A 48 9.17 6.51 1.20
N THR A 49 9.89 5.46 0.86
CA THR A 49 11.36 5.50 0.77
C THR A 49 11.75 5.34 -0.69
N SER A 50 12.92 5.85 -1.07
CA SER A 50 13.44 5.68 -2.42
C SER A 50 13.59 4.19 -2.75
N GLY A 51 13.15 3.79 -3.94
CA GLY A 51 13.20 2.41 -4.38
C GLY A 51 11.94 1.64 -4.01
N TRP A 52 12.05 0.32 -3.92
CA TRP A 52 10.93 -0.56 -3.64
C TRP A 52 10.69 -0.72 -2.14
N THR A 53 9.42 -0.66 -1.75
CA THR A 53 8.96 -1.03 -0.41
C THR A 53 7.78 -1.97 -0.54
N PHE A 54 7.59 -2.81 0.49
CA PHE A 54 6.56 -3.84 0.49
C PHE A 54 5.77 -3.75 1.79
N LYS A 55 4.43 -3.76 1.69
CA LYS A 55 3.61 -3.77 2.89
C LYS A 55 2.48 -4.77 2.74
N LYS A 56 2.12 -5.36 3.86
CA LYS A 56 1.03 -6.31 3.98
C LYS A 56 -0.14 -5.61 4.65
N THR A 57 -1.31 -5.69 4.04
CA THR A 57 -2.53 -5.12 4.62
C THR A 57 -3.67 -6.14 4.55
N TYR A 58 -4.62 -5.97 5.45
CA TYR A 58 -5.85 -6.74 5.45
C TYR A 58 -7.01 -5.76 5.60
N TRP A 59 -7.96 -5.85 4.70
CA TRP A 59 -9.22 -5.14 4.88
C TRP A 59 -10.40 -6.03 4.53
N SER A 60 -11.54 -5.69 5.12
CA SER A 60 -12.77 -6.42 4.91
C SER A 60 -13.93 -5.44 4.79
N LYS A 61 -15.07 -5.94 4.33
CA LYS A 61 -16.30 -5.17 4.26
C LYS A 61 -16.74 -4.69 5.65
N GLU A 62 -16.48 -5.51 6.67
CA GLU A 62 -16.86 -5.22 8.05
C GLU A 62 -15.90 -4.22 8.72
N ASN A 63 -14.67 -4.14 8.24
CA ASN A 63 -13.64 -3.27 8.81
C ASN A 63 -12.87 -2.56 7.68
N PRO A 64 -13.53 -1.64 6.99
CA PRO A 64 -12.88 -0.88 5.93
C PRO A 64 -11.83 0.07 6.50
N ILE A 65 -10.74 0.25 5.78
CA ILE A 65 -9.67 1.19 6.15
C ILE A 65 -9.59 2.27 5.08
N PRO A 66 -10.13 3.47 5.34
CA PRO A 66 -9.95 4.59 4.43
C PRO A 66 -8.48 4.93 4.27
N HIS A 67 -8.05 5.18 3.06
CA HIS A 67 -6.67 5.53 2.78
C HIS A 67 -6.56 6.49 1.60
N ALA A 68 -5.43 7.19 1.54
CA ALA A 68 -5.14 8.16 0.49
C ALA A 68 -3.64 8.14 0.19
N ILE A 69 -3.29 8.57 -1.01
CA ILE A 69 -1.90 8.57 -1.48
C ILE A 69 -1.62 9.92 -2.12
N THR A 70 -0.44 10.50 -1.84
CA THR A 70 0.07 11.68 -2.54
C THR A 70 1.53 11.43 -2.89
N THR A 71 2.00 12.04 -3.97
CA THR A 71 3.41 11.94 -4.35
C THR A 71 3.86 13.20 -5.09
N ASN A 72 5.12 13.59 -4.89
CA ASN A 72 5.78 14.66 -5.62
C ASN A 72 6.89 14.15 -6.54
N CYS A 73 6.93 12.84 -6.77
CA CYS A 73 7.85 12.19 -7.70
C CYS A 73 7.13 11.03 -8.38
N ASN A 74 7.77 10.38 -9.33
CA ASN A 74 7.18 9.20 -9.95
C ASN A 74 7.04 8.08 -8.91
N ARG A 75 5.88 7.44 -8.91
CA ARG A 75 5.52 6.39 -7.96
C ARG A 75 4.72 5.31 -8.67
N ILE A 76 5.08 4.07 -8.43
CA ILE A 76 4.40 2.91 -9.02
C ILE A 76 3.90 2.04 -7.87
N THR A 77 2.66 1.61 -7.96
CA THR A 77 2.08 0.67 -7.00
C THR A 77 1.58 -0.57 -7.72
N ILE A 78 1.98 -1.74 -7.24
CA ILE A 78 1.49 -3.04 -7.69
C ILE A 78 0.87 -3.72 -6.49
N THR A 79 -0.39 -4.11 -6.59
CA THR A 79 -1.12 -4.75 -5.49
C THR A 79 -1.50 -6.16 -5.88
N PHE A 80 -1.15 -7.12 -5.02
CA PHE A 80 -1.58 -8.51 -5.12
C PHE A 80 -2.62 -8.75 -4.03
N ALA A 81 -3.87 -8.94 -4.43
CA ALA A 81 -4.98 -9.12 -3.51
C ALA A 81 -5.45 -10.57 -3.57
N HIS A 82 -5.33 -11.30 -2.46
CA HIS A 82 -5.84 -12.65 -2.36
C HIS A 82 -5.92 -13.13 -0.92
N LYS A 83 -6.42 -14.36 -0.72
CA LYS A 83 -6.44 -14.95 0.60
C LYS A 83 -5.02 -15.14 1.09
N TRP A 84 -4.78 -14.77 2.36
CA TRP A 84 -3.46 -14.91 2.95
C TRP A 84 -3.19 -16.38 3.23
N THR A 85 -2.29 -16.98 2.46
CA THR A 85 -1.87 -18.36 2.61
C THR A 85 -0.45 -18.43 3.15
N THR A 86 0.01 -19.64 3.46
CA THR A 86 1.41 -19.85 3.86
C THR A 86 2.37 -19.40 2.77
N GLU A 87 2.03 -19.67 1.51
CA GLU A 87 2.87 -19.28 0.36
C GLU A 87 2.97 -17.77 0.22
N VAL A 88 1.86 -17.05 0.42
CA VAL A 88 1.84 -15.59 0.35
C VAL A 88 2.66 -14.99 1.50
N SER A 89 2.53 -15.57 2.70
CA SER A 89 3.30 -15.14 3.86
C SER A 89 4.80 -15.33 3.63
N ALA A 90 5.20 -16.47 3.06
CA ALA A 90 6.59 -16.75 2.73
C ALA A 90 7.13 -15.77 1.69
N LEU A 91 6.32 -15.46 0.66
CA LEU A 91 6.69 -14.48 -0.36
C LEU A 91 6.91 -13.10 0.26
N HIS A 92 6.01 -12.67 1.15
CA HIS A 92 6.12 -11.39 1.83
C HIS A 92 7.42 -11.29 2.64
N GLU A 93 7.76 -12.33 3.40
CA GLU A 93 8.99 -12.37 4.18
C GLU A 93 10.24 -12.31 3.28
N MET A 94 10.21 -13.02 2.16
CA MET A 94 11.31 -13.01 1.21
C MET A 94 11.51 -11.61 0.58
N LEU A 95 10.42 -10.94 0.20
CA LEU A 95 10.49 -9.58 -0.37
C LEU A 95 10.97 -8.57 0.67
N LYS A 96 10.59 -8.76 1.92
CA LYS A 96 11.00 -7.90 3.03
C LYS A 96 12.52 -7.93 3.23
N ASP A 97 13.15 -9.09 3.01
CA ASP A 97 14.59 -9.25 3.17
C ASP A 97 15.41 -8.53 2.10
N ILE A 98 14.81 -8.25 0.95
CA ILE A 98 15.50 -7.59 -0.17
C ILE A 98 15.08 -6.13 -0.37
N SER A 99 14.18 -5.64 0.45
CA SER A 99 13.69 -4.26 0.34
C SER A 99 14.48 -3.27 1.19
#